data_7e6dbb4dcc32318e7a60b69cbbf131d7
#
_entry.id   7e6dbb4dcc32318e7a60b69cbbf131d7
#
_cell.length_a   1.000
_cell.length_b   1.000
_cell.length_c   1.000
_cell.angle_alpha   90.00
_cell.angle_beta   90.00
_cell.angle_gamma   90.00
#
_symmetry.space_group_name_H-M   'P 1'
#
loop_
_entity.id
_entity.type
_entity.pdbx_description
1 polymer ?
#
loop_
_entity_poly.entity_id
_entity_poly.type
_entity_poly.pdbx_seq_one_letter_code
_entity_poly.pdbx_strand_id
1 'polypeptide(L)'
;MTLLIDVSTVLRGTVCDLYSNLVTRPTGAAVRTAIEQQVAEVGEPVVTTIDFSQVSLLDFSCADEIVAKLLMRYAEAEGPRGYLLFAGIQEDHLDPIETVLEHHNLALVSWFEGTAELFGS
;
A
#
# COMPACT_ATOMS: atom_id res chain seq x y z
N MET A 1 -7.89 -7.30 -15.86
CA MET A 1 -6.50 -7.58 -15.46
C MET A 1 -6.28 -7.27 -13.99
N THR A 2 -5.47 -8.04 -13.33
CA THR A 2 -5.09 -7.81 -11.93
C THR A 2 -3.59 -7.64 -11.82
N LEU A 3 -3.16 -6.81 -10.87
CA LEU A 3 -1.75 -6.57 -10.57
C LEU A 3 -1.52 -6.82 -9.08
N LEU A 4 -0.67 -7.77 -8.76
CA LEU A 4 -0.31 -8.06 -7.38
C LEU A 4 1.07 -7.48 -7.09
N ILE A 5 1.16 -6.61 -6.10
CA ILE A 5 2.41 -5.98 -5.69
C ILE A 5 2.77 -6.45 -4.29
N ASP A 6 3.85 -7.22 -4.19
CA ASP A 6 4.42 -7.62 -2.90
C ASP A 6 5.32 -6.49 -2.41
N VAL A 7 4.89 -5.82 -1.33
CA VAL A 7 5.59 -4.66 -0.80
C VAL A 7 7.02 -4.99 -0.40
N SER A 8 7.25 -6.17 0.17
CA SER A 8 8.61 -6.55 0.60
C SER A 8 9.56 -6.71 -0.59
N THR A 9 9.06 -7.22 -1.73
CA THR A 9 9.86 -7.32 -2.95
C THR A 9 10.24 -5.93 -3.47
N VAL A 10 9.28 -5.00 -3.48
CA VAL A 10 9.53 -3.62 -3.89
C VAL A 10 10.54 -2.96 -2.95
N LEU A 11 10.38 -3.16 -1.65
CA LEU A 11 11.28 -2.60 -0.64
C LEU A 11 12.72 -3.08 -0.85
N ARG A 12 12.91 -4.39 -1.02
CA ARG A 12 14.24 -4.95 -1.21
C ARG A 12 14.89 -4.48 -2.51
N GLY A 13 14.13 -4.40 -3.58
CA GLY A 13 14.64 -3.93 -4.86
C GLY A 13 14.91 -2.43 -4.92
N THR A 14 14.24 -1.66 -4.08
CA THR A 14 14.31 -0.18 -4.10
C THR A 14 15.30 0.36 -3.07
N VAL A 15 15.35 -0.23 -1.90
CA VAL A 15 16.13 0.28 -0.77
C VAL A 15 17.30 -0.64 -0.42
N CYS A 16 17.02 -1.89 -0.02
CA CYS A 16 18.05 -2.83 0.39
C CYS A 16 17.51 -4.26 0.40
N ASP A 17 18.29 -5.19 -0.12
CA ASP A 17 17.91 -6.60 -0.21
C ASP A 17 17.67 -7.25 1.16
N LEU A 18 18.22 -6.67 2.22
CA LEU A 18 18.12 -7.25 3.56
C LEU A 18 16.96 -6.69 4.37
N TYR A 19 16.26 -5.67 3.85
CA TYR A 19 15.18 -5.03 4.60
C TYR A 19 13.87 -5.81 4.48
N SER A 20 13.23 -5.99 5.63
CA SER A 20 11.83 -6.43 5.71
C SER A 20 10.98 -5.43 6.48
N ASN A 21 11.59 -4.31 6.88
CA ASN A 21 10.96 -3.30 7.71
C ASN A 21 10.70 -2.02 6.93
N LEU A 22 9.46 -1.53 7.04
CA LEU A 22 9.07 -0.25 6.47
C LEU A 22 9.10 0.80 7.58
N VAL A 23 10.25 1.44 7.72
CA VAL A 23 10.46 2.50 8.70
C VAL A 23 11.08 3.70 8.00
N THR A 24 10.78 4.89 8.51
CA THR A 24 11.16 6.20 7.99
C THR A 24 10.42 6.60 6.71
N ARG A 25 10.10 7.88 6.63
CA ARG A 25 9.33 8.43 5.51
C ARG A 25 10.06 8.31 4.16
N PRO A 26 11.38 8.56 4.05
CA PRO A 26 12.06 8.39 2.76
C PRO A 26 11.95 6.96 2.21
N THR A 27 12.01 5.95 3.09
CA THR A 27 11.83 4.55 2.67
C THR A 27 10.42 4.33 2.14
N GLY A 28 9.41 4.80 2.86
CA GLY A 28 8.02 4.70 2.43
C GLY A 28 7.76 5.41 1.12
N ALA A 29 8.32 6.61 0.95
CA ALA A 29 8.16 7.38 -0.28
C ALA A 29 8.81 6.67 -1.48
N ALA A 30 9.98 6.06 -1.30
CA ALA A 30 10.66 5.32 -2.36
C ALA A 30 9.84 4.11 -2.80
N VAL A 31 9.28 3.37 -1.84
CA VAL A 31 8.42 2.22 -2.14
C VAL A 31 7.16 2.67 -2.86
N ARG A 32 6.50 3.73 -2.36
CA ARG A 32 5.29 4.27 -3.02
C ARG A 32 5.57 4.67 -4.46
N THR A 33 6.68 5.38 -4.72
CA THR A 33 7.03 5.80 -6.07
C THR A 33 7.23 4.59 -7.00
N ALA A 34 7.89 3.55 -6.51
CA ALA A 34 8.08 2.33 -7.31
C ALA A 34 6.75 1.64 -7.61
N ILE A 35 5.84 1.60 -6.64
CA ILE A 35 4.49 1.05 -6.84
C ILE A 35 3.74 1.86 -7.90
N GLU A 36 3.77 3.18 -7.80
CA GLU A 36 3.09 4.04 -8.77
C GLU A 36 3.64 3.84 -10.18
N GLN A 37 4.94 3.62 -10.32
CA GLN A 37 5.55 3.32 -11.61
C GLN A 37 5.06 2.01 -12.19
N GLN A 38 4.97 0.97 -11.37
CA GLN A 38 4.45 -0.33 -11.83
C GLN A 38 3.02 -0.23 -12.30
N VAL A 39 2.19 0.51 -11.57
CA VAL A 39 0.79 0.71 -11.97
C VAL A 39 0.72 1.48 -13.29
N ALA A 40 1.53 2.53 -13.44
CA ALA A 40 1.55 3.35 -14.65
C ALA A 40 1.99 2.54 -15.88
N GLU A 41 2.92 1.60 -15.71
CA GLU A 41 3.42 0.78 -16.82
C GLU A 41 2.36 -0.16 -17.40
N VAL A 42 1.34 -0.51 -16.63
CA VAL A 42 0.25 -1.34 -17.14
C VAL A 42 -0.55 -0.59 -18.20
N GLY A 43 -0.78 0.71 -18.02
CA GLY A 43 -1.40 1.57 -19.02
C GLY A 43 -2.89 1.38 -19.22
N GLU A 44 -3.55 0.54 -18.42
CA GLU A 44 -4.99 0.31 -18.50
C GLU A 44 -5.58 0.13 -17.11
N PRO A 45 -6.91 0.26 -16.94
CA PRO A 45 -7.52 0.04 -15.63
C PRO A 45 -7.29 -1.39 -15.14
N VAL A 46 -6.83 -1.52 -13.89
CA VAL A 46 -6.55 -2.83 -13.27
C VAL A 46 -7.05 -2.84 -11.83
N VAL A 47 -7.23 -4.03 -11.29
CA VAL A 47 -7.37 -4.23 -9.85
C VAL A 47 -5.97 -4.45 -9.31
N THR A 48 -5.47 -3.49 -8.52
CA THR A 48 -4.13 -3.55 -7.92
C THR A 48 -4.26 -3.98 -6.46
N THR A 49 -3.58 -5.05 -6.10
CA THR A 49 -3.54 -5.52 -4.71
C THR A 49 -2.16 -5.28 -4.14
N ILE A 50 -2.10 -4.56 -3.04
CA ILE A 50 -0.87 -4.26 -2.31
C ILE A 50 -0.75 -5.25 -1.16
N ASP A 51 0.26 -6.10 -1.19
CA ASP A 51 0.42 -7.20 -0.25
C ASP A 51 1.51 -6.89 0.78
N PHE A 52 1.11 -6.86 2.06
CA PHE A 52 1.99 -6.61 3.20
C PHE A 52 2.41 -7.88 3.92
N SER A 53 2.07 -9.07 3.41
CA SER A 53 2.26 -10.32 4.16
C SER A 53 3.71 -10.60 4.55
N GLN A 54 4.69 -10.12 3.81
CA GLN A 54 6.12 -10.33 4.07
C GLN A 54 6.79 -9.14 4.75
N VAL A 55 6.02 -8.11 5.12
CA VAL A 55 6.54 -6.95 5.82
C VAL A 55 6.50 -7.20 7.32
N SER A 56 7.65 -7.04 8.00
CA SER A 56 7.73 -7.26 9.44
C SER A 56 7.24 -6.06 10.23
N LEU A 57 7.83 -4.89 10.00
CA LEU A 57 7.46 -3.66 10.69
C LEU A 57 6.96 -2.61 9.71
N LEU A 58 5.99 -1.83 10.16
CA LEU A 58 5.44 -0.73 9.38
C LEU A 58 5.20 0.43 10.34
N ASP A 59 5.93 1.54 10.15
CA ASP A 59 5.71 2.72 10.98
C ASP A 59 4.65 3.66 10.38
N PHE A 60 4.29 4.69 11.14
CA PHE A 60 3.27 5.66 10.71
C PHE A 60 3.68 6.38 9.42
N SER A 61 4.96 6.74 9.30
CA SER A 61 5.46 7.45 8.12
C SER A 61 5.29 6.63 6.85
N CYS A 62 5.62 5.34 6.92
CA CYS A 62 5.49 4.44 5.77
C CYS A 62 4.02 4.12 5.48
N ALA A 63 3.19 3.94 6.52
CA ALA A 63 1.76 3.77 6.32
C ALA A 63 1.16 4.99 5.64
N ASP A 64 1.57 6.19 6.03
CA ASP A 64 1.11 7.42 5.40
C ASP A 64 1.51 7.47 3.92
N GLU A 65 2.77 7.15 3.61
CA GLU A 65 3.26 7.17 2.23
C GLU A 65 2.63 6.08 1.36
N ILE A 66 2.60 4.85 1.85
CA ILE A 66 2.19 3.71 1.01
C ILE A 66 0.67 3.53 1.00
N VAL A 67 0.00 3.67 2.14
CA VAL A 67 -1.44 3.45 2.22
C VAL A 67 -2.21 4.74 1.93
N ALA A 68 -2.02 5.77 2.74
CA ALA A 68 -2.83 6.99 2.63
C ALA A 68 -2.60 7.71 1.31
N LYS A 69 -1.35 7.91 0.91
CA LYS A 69 -1.06 8.64 -0.33
C LYS A 69 -1.46 7.87 -1.57
N LEU A 70 -1.36 6.54 -1.59
CA LEU A 70 -1.86 5.75 -2.71
C LEU A 70 -3.39 5.85 -2.81
N LEU A 71 -4.09 5.76 -1.69
CA LEU A 71 -5.55 5.91 -1.69
C LEU A 71 -5.96 7.30 -2.21
N MET A 72 -5.27 8.35 -1.76
CA MET A 72 -5.54 9.70 -2.22
C MET A 72 -5.26 9.84 -3.71
N ARG A 73 -4.19 9.21 -4.19
CA ARG A 73 -3.84 9.24 -5.60
C ARG A 73 -4.93 8.58 -6.47
N TYR A 74 -5.47 7.45 -6.01
CA TYR A 74 -6.55 6.77 -6.72
C TYR A 74 -7.87 7.55 -6.70
N ALA A 75 -8.04 8.45 -5.74
CA ALA A 75 -9.23 9.30 -5.66
C ALA A 75 -9.16 10.52 -6.58
N GLU A 76 -7.99 10.84 -7.12
CA GLU A 76 -7.83 11.98 -8.02
C GLU A 76 -8.44 11.69 -9.37
N ALA A 77 -9.04 12.73 -10.00
CA ALA A 77 -9.65 12.60 -11.33
C ALA A 77 -8.66 12.13 -12.39
N GLU A 78 -7.40 12.55 -12.27
CA GLU A 78 -6.33 12.17 -13.20
C GLU A 78 -5.40 11.11 -12.64
N GLY A 79 -5.81 10.47 -11.54
CA GLY A 79 -5.03 9.40 -10.92
C GLY A 79 -5.16 8.08 -11.65
N PRO A 80 -4.54 7.02 -11.11
CA PRO A 80 -4.63 5.69 -11.70
C PRO A 80 -6.09 5.23 -11.81
N ARG A 81 -6.39 4.49 -12.86
CA ARG A 81 -7.73 3.96 -13.10
C ARG A 81 -7.80 2.53 -12.57
N GLY A 82 -9.00 2.12 -12.14
CA GLY A 82 -9.22 0.80 -11.57
C GLY A 82 -9.38 0.85 -10.06
N TYR A 83 -9.10 -0.26 -9.41
CA TYR A 83 -9.34 -0.42 -7.98
C TYR A 83 -8.06 -0.73 -7.23
N LEU A 84 -7.98 -0.25 -5.99
CA LEU A 84 -6.85 -0.49 -5.09
C LEU A 84 -7.34 -1.31 -3.91
N LEU A 85 -6.75 -2.50 -3.74
CA LEU A 85 -7.05 -3.39 -2.63
C LEU A 85 -5.77 -3.65 -1.84
N PHE A 86 -5.93 -4.06 -0.60
CA PHE A 86 -4.81 -4.41 0.27
C PHE A 86 -4.96 -5.84 0.76
N ALA A 87 -3.85 -6.52 1.00
CA ALA A 87 -3.83 -7.88 1.48
C ALA A 87 -2.67 -8.08 2.44
N GLY A 88 -2.74 -9.15 3.23
CA GLY A 88 -1.64 -9.51 4.12
C GLY A 88 -1.41 -8.54 5.28
N ILE A 89 -2.38 -7.67 5.59
CA ILE A 89 -2.27 -6.77 6.73
C ILE A 89 -2.31 -7.60 8.00
N GLN A 90 -1.24 -7.51 8.79
CA GLN A 90 -1.10 -8.26 10.03
C GLN A 90 -1.47 -7.38 11.21
N GLU A 91 -1.65 -7.99 12.37
CA GLU A 91 -2.06 -7.27 13.58
C GLU A 91 -1.12 -6.09 13.89
N ASP A 92 0.19 -6.30 13.74
CA ASP A 92 1.18 -5.26 14.00
C ASP A 92 1.10 -4.09 13.04
N HIS A 93 0.45 -4.27 11.89
CA HIS A 93 0.28 -3.20 10.91
C HIS A 93 -0.97 -2.36 11.15
N LEU A 94 -1.92 -2.86 11.93
CA LEU A 94 -3.24 -2.22 12.08
C LEU A 94 -3.16 -0.83 12.68
N ASP A 95 -2.38 -0.65 13.74
CA ASP A 95 -2.33 0.62 14.45
C ASP A 95 -1.83 1.77 13.55
N PRO A 96 -0.67 1.66 12.89
CA PRO A 96 -0.26 2.72 11.97
C PRO A 96 -1.21 2.90 10.79
N ILE A 97 -1.77 1.83 10.24
CA ILE A 97 -2.71 1.94 9.10
C ILE A 97 -4.00 2.64 9.53
N GLU A 98 -4.61 2.21 10.62
CA GLU A 98 -5.85 2.83 11.10
C GLU A 98 -5.64 4.29 11.46
N THR A 99 -4.50 4.62 12.05
CA THR A 99 -4.19 6.01 12.43
C THR A 99 -4.11 6.91 11.19
N VAL A 100 -3.42 6.48 10.13
CA VAL A 100 -3.32 7.32 8.93
C VAL A 100 -4.64 7.40 8.18
N LEU A 101 -5.44 6.33 8.18
CA LEU A 101 -6.77 6.36 7.58
C LEU A 101 -7.68 7.37 8.30
N GLU A 102 -7.66 7.35 9.62
CA GLU A 102 -8.44 8.29 10.42
C GLU A 102 -7.97 9.72 10.19
N HIS A 103 -6.67 9.93 10.17
CA HIS A 103 -6.09 11.27 9.97
C HIS A 103 -6.53 11.90 8.65
N HIS A 104 -6.65 11.10 7.60
CA HIS A 104 -7.01 11.58 6.26
C HIS A 104 -8.47 11.33 5.89
N ASN A 105 -9.29 10.80 6.79
CA ASN A 105 -10.69 10.41 6.53
C ASN A 105 -10.79 9.44 5.35
N LEU A 106 -9.94 8.43 5.34
CA LEU A 106 -9.90 7.43 4.29
C LEU A 106 -10.36 6.07 4.80
N ALA A 107 -10.73 5.20 3.85
CA ALA A 107 -11.03 3.80 4.12
C ALA A 107 -10.33 2.95 3.07
N LEU A 108 -9.98 1.72 3.42
CA LEU A 108 -9.41 0.77 2.47
C LEU A 108 -10.17 -0.55 2.51
N VAL A 109 -10.08 -1.31 1.42
CA VAL A 109 -10.60 -2.66 1.35
C VAL A 109 -9.43 -3.63 1.47
N SER A 110 -9.48 -4.50 2.47
CA SER A 110 -8.47 -5.52 2.70
C SER A 110 -9.02 -6.90 2.37
N TRP A 111 -8.22 -7.69 1.68
CA TRP A 111 -8.56 -9.08 1.37
C TRP A 111 -7.95 -9.97 2.45
N PHE A 112 -8.81 -10.72 3.14
CA PHE A 112 -8.40 -11.59 4.23
C PHE A 112 -9.16 -12.91 4.16
N GLU A 113 -8.44 -14.02 4.04
CA GLU A 113 -8.99 -15.37 3.98
C GLU A 113 -10.17 -15.51 3.00
N GLY A 114 -10.04 -14.92 1.82
CA GLY A 114 -11.08 -15.00 0.80
C GLY A 114 -12.26 -14.05 1.01
N THR A 115 -12.16 -13.14 1.98
CA THR A 115 -13.20 -12.18 2.31
C THR A 115 -12.66 -10.76 2.25
N ALA A 116 -13.44 -9.84 1.67
CA ALA A 116 -13.08 -8.43 1.66
C ALA A 116 -13.57 -7.78 2.96
N GLU A 117 -12.70 -6.99 3.59
CA GLU A 117 -13.02 -6.23 4.79
C GLU A 117 -12.72 -4.75 4.58
N LEU A 118 -13.54 -3.88 5.15
CA LEU A 118 -13.37 -2.44 5.07
C LEU A 118 -12.76 -1.93 6.36
N PHE A 119 -11.64 -1.20 6.26
CA PHE A 119 -11.00 -0.51 7.39
C PHE A 119 -11.10 0.99 7.19
N GLY A 120 -11.25 1.71 8.29
CA GLY A 120 -11.33 3.15 8.29
C GLY A 120 -12.77 3.66 8.35
N SER A 121 -12.94 4.93 8.02
CA SER A 121 -14.25 5.59 8.13
C SER A 121 -15.14 5.38 6.93
#